data_d7d2cf041e69f4036799b362d73d1c66
#
_entry.id   d7d2cf041e69f4036799b362d73d1c66
#
_cell.length_a   1.000
_cell.length_b   1.000
_cell.length_c   1.000
_cell.angle_alpha   90.00
_cell.angle_beta   90.00
_cell.angle_gamma   90.00
#
_symmetry.space_group_name_H-M   'P 1'
#
loop_
_entity.id
_entity.type
_entity.pdbx_description
1 polymer ?
#
loop_
_entity_poly.entity_id
_entity_poly.type
_entity_poly.pdbx_seq_one_letter_code
_entity_poly.pdbx_strand_id
1 'polypeptide(L)'
;MYSTQTPREALFMRLLNKFRKEERMLQLKNIVKDYHTGDEVVQALKGISVNFRRNEFVSILGQSGCGKTTLLNIVGGLDQYTSGDLIINGKSTKDFKSRDWDSYRNNSVGFVFQSYNLIPHQSVLSNVELALTLSGVSKAERRKRAKEVLEKVGLGNQIHKKPNQMSGGQMQRVAIARALINDPDILLADEPTGALDTETSVQIMELLKEIAKDKLVIMVTHNPELAQQYSTRIVKLLDGNIIDDSNPFSDEDEAKEDDGSYAPRKTSMSMFTAFSLSLNNLMTKKGRTFLTAFAGSIGIIGIALILSLSSGFQKYINDVQEETLATYPVQITKKAMDYSELLSKMVGNNEEDSDHNHAGEDKVYSGDIMGDMLVSMVSDVKENDLESFKNYIEDDANGFTKYTSDITYTYDTPLYVFNENSANGGVAQVNPSTTMTDMGF
;
A
#
# COMPACT_ATOMS: atom_id res chain seq x y z
N MET A 1 17.09 36.21 -37.27
CA MET A 1 16.81 35.56 -38.58
C MET A 1 15.32 35.32 -38.64
N TYR A 2 14.59 36.20 -39.32
CA TYR A 2 13.14 36.01 -39.54
C TYR A 2 12.98 35.04 -40.71
N SER A 3 12.37 33.86 -40.40
CA SER A 3 12.01 32.89 -41.43
C SER A 3 10.81 33.47 -42.20
N THR A 4 11.06 33.99 -43.40
CA THR A 4 10.05 34.41 -44.35
C THR A 4 9.36 33.16 -44.91
N GLN A 5 8.17 32.83 -44.39
CA GLN A 5 7.29 31.83 -45.01
C GLN A 5 7.00 32.26 -46.45
N THR A 6 7.21 31.33 -47.38
CA THR A 6 6.91 31.61 -48.78
C THR A 6 5.37 31.76 -48.97
N PRO A 7 4.92 32.61 -49.93
CA PRO A 7 3.49 32.79 -50.22
C PRO A 7 2.77 31.46 -50.54
N ARG A 8 3.51 30.48 -51.04
CA ARG A 8 3.01 29.12 -51.31
C ARG A 8 2.76 28.32 -50.02
N GLU A 9 3.64 28.43 -49.02
CA GLU A 9 3.44 27.78 -47.70
C GLU A 9 2.32 28.42 -46.93
N ALA A 10 2.16 29.75 -46.99
CA ALA A 10 1.06 30.47 -46.40
C ALA A 10 -0.29 30.11 -47.05
N LEU A 11 -0.32 29.95 -48.38
CA LEU A 11 -1.50 29.50 -49.13
C LEU A 11 -1.79 28.02 -48.82
N PHE A 12 -0.79 27.17 -48.76
CA PHE A 12 -0.91 25.77 -48.44
C PHE A 12 -1.41 25.57 -46.98
N MET A 13 -0.88 26.33 -46.03
CA MET A 13 -1.36 26.33 -44.66
C MET A 13 -2.80 26.88 -44.51
N ARG A 14 -3.17 27.91 -45.32
CA ARG A 14 -4.57 28.39 -45.40
C ARG A 14 -5.51 27.36 -46.02
N LEU A 15 -5.10 26.64 -47.05
CA LEU A 15 -5.87 25.56 -47.63
C LEU A 15 -5.97 24.37 -46.67
N LEU A 16 -4.88 23.94 -46.02
CA LEU A 16 -4.89 22.91 -44.99
C LEU A 16 -5.80 23.29 -43.82
N ASN A 17 -5.76 24.52 -43.35
CA ASN A 17 -6.65 25.00 -42.29
C ASN A 17 -8.12 25.08 -42.74
N LYS A 18 -8.40 25.38 -44.02
CA LYS A 18 -9.75 25.37 -44.59
C LYS A 18 -10.31 23.94 -44.68
N PHE A 19 -9.47 23.00 -45.15
CA PHE A 19 -9.87 21.56 -45.19
C PHE A 19 -10.01 20.96 -43.77
N ARG A 20 -9.16 21.41 -42.78
CA ARG A 20 -9.25 20.98 -41.39
C ARG A 20 -10.48 21.48 -40.66
N LYS A 21 -11.13 22.55 -41.17
CA LYS A 21 -12.27 23.19 -40.51
C LYS A 21 -13.58 22.42 -40.71
N GLU A 22 -13.66 21.49 -41.67
CA GLU A 22 -14.85 20.76 -42.04
C GLU A 22 -14.86 19.29 -41.59
N GLU A 23 -13.77 18.83 -40.93
CA GLU A 23 -13.66 17.45 -40.40
C GLU A 23 -14.50 17.25 -39.14
N ARG A 24 -15.29 16.17 -39.11
CA ARG A 24 -16.04 15.72 -37.92
C ARG A 24 -15.06 15.30 -36.84
N MET A 25 -15.14 15.94 -35.70
CA MET A 25 -14.35 15.57 -34.55
C MET A 25 -15.08 14.60 -33.62
N LEU A 26 -16.35 14.91 -33.38
CA LEU A 26 -17.21 14.11 -32.52
C LEU A 26 -18.55 13.86 -33.22
N GLN A 27 -19.06 12.65 -33.07
CA GLN A 27 -20.39 12.27 -33.59
C GLN A 27 -21.13 11.47 -32.52
N LEU A 28 -22.28 11.98 -32.12
CA LEU A 28 -23.22 11.28 -31.26
C LEU A 28 -24.33 10.70 -32.14
N LYS A 29 -24.57 9.40 -32.05
CA LYS A 29 -25.61 8.67 -32.76
C LYS A 29 -26.59 8.07 -31.78
N ASN A 30 -27.78 8.63 -31.69
CA ASN A 30 -28.89 8.14 -30.88
C ASN A 30 -28.52 7.82 -29.43
N ILE A 31 -27.79 8.77 -28.77
CA ILE A 31 -27.31 8.60 -27.40
C ILE A 31 -28.49 8.67 -26.43
N VAL A 32 -28.66 7.60 -25.67
CA VAL A 32 -29.62 7.50 -24.56
C VAL A 32 -28.85 7.35 -23.26
N LYS A 33 -29.33 8.03 -22.22
CA LYS A 33 -28.79 7.88 -20.86
C LYS A 33 -29.90 7.76 -19.85
N ASP A 34 -29.93 6.64 -19.16
CA ASP A 34 -30.85 6.32 -18.07
C ASP A 34 -30.10 6.26 -16.77
N TYR A 35 -30.65 6.89 -15.72
CA TYR A 35 -30.16 6.76 -14.33
C TYR A 35 -31.18 5.97 -13.52
N HIS A 36 -30.71 4.97 -12.80
CA HIS A 36 -31.52 4.17 -11.89
C HIS A 36 -31.39 4.72 -10.47
N THR A 37 -32.51 5.20 -9.91
CA THR A 37 -32.56 5.72 -8.53
C THR A 37 -33.58 4.89 -7.75
N GLY A 38 -33.12 3.81 -7.12
CA GLY A 38 -34.03 2.81 -6.55
C GLY A 38 -34.88 2.12 -7.62
N ASP A 39 -36.20 2.19 -7.49
CA ASP A 39 -37.14 1.61 -8.47
C ASP A 39 -37.52 2.56 -9.63
N GLU A 40 -37.04 3.80 -9.57
CA GLU A 40 -37.34 4.79 -10.64
C GLU A 40 -36.22 4.86 -11.65
N VAL A 41 -36.60 4.98 -12.94
CA VAL A 41 -35.68 5.19 -14.07
C VAL A 41 -35.87 6.61 -14.59
N VAL A 42 -34.84 7.44 -14.46
CA VAL A 42 -34.84 8.80 -15.00
C VAL A 42 -34.07 8.82 -16.31
N GLN A 43 -34.75 9.01 -17.43
CA GLN A 43 -34.12 9.13 -18.74
C GLN A 43 -33.62 10.56 -18.96
N ALA A 44 -32.35 10.77 -18.77
CA ALA A 44 -31.68 12.07 -18.87
C ALA A 44 -31.42 12.50 -20.31
N LEU A 45 -31.15 11.57 -21.23
CA LEU A 45 -31.00 11.79 -22.67
C LEU A 45 -31.83 10.79 -23.42
N LYS A 46 -32.58 11.28 -24.43
CA LYS A 46 -33.64 10.52 -25.14
C LYS A 46 -33.34 10.31 -26.62
N GLY A 47 -32.10 9.88 -26.95
CA GLY A 47 -31.72 9.60 -28.34
C GLY A 47 -31.09 10.79 -29.04
N ILE A 48 -30.12 11.44 -28.37
CA ILE A 48 -29.39 12.60 -28.90
C ILE A 48 -28.53 12.19 -30.10
N SER A 49 -28.72 12.90 -31.23
CA SER A 49 -27.86 12.79 -32.41
C SER A 49 -27.36 14.17 -32.79
N VAL A 50 -26.04 14.36 -32.75
CA VAL A 50 -25.36 15.64 -33.09
C VAL A 50 -23.90 15.38 -33.47
N ASN A 51 -23.43 16.13 -34.48
CA ASN A 51 -22.04 16.09 -34.95
C ASN A 51 -21.36 17.41 -34.62
N PHE A 52 -20.09 17.38 -34.23
CA PHE A 52 -19.29 18.57 -33.92
C PHE A 52 -18.07 18.66 -34.86
N ARG A 53 -17.78 19.89 -35.33
CA ARG A 53 -16.65 20.21 -36.18
C ARG A 53 -15.41 20.45 -35.32
N ARG A 54 -14.21 20.33 -35.90
CA ARG A 54 -12.95 20.40 -35.17
C ARG A 54 -12.71 21.76 -34.53
N ASN A 55 -12.92 22.86 -35.23
CA ASN A 55 -12.65 24.22 -34.74
C ASN A 55 -13.98 24.99 -34.64
N GLU A 56 -14.74 24.72 -33.62
CA GLU A 56 -16.08 25.25 -33.44
C GLU A 56 -16.32 25.69 -31.99
N PHE A 57 -17.05 26.79 -31.78
CA PHE A 57 -17.54 27.17 -30.47
C PHE A 57 -19.02 26.87 -30.38
N VAL A 58 -19.37 25.77 -29.75
CA VAL A 58 -20.76 25.32 -29.62
C VAL A 58 -21.26 25.59 -28.21
N SER A 59 -22.39 26.26 -28.10
CA SER A 59 -23.13 26.39 -26.85
C SER A 59 -24.34 25.45 -26.84
N ILE A 60 -24.40 24.61 -25.80
CA ILE A 60 -25.57 23.78 -25.48
C ILE A 60 -26.42 24.58 -24.49
N LEU A 61 -27.56 25.10 -25.00
CA LEU A 61 -28.45 25.96 -24.25
C LEU A 61 -29.70 25.18 -23.78
N GLY A 62 -30.11 25.34 -22.54
CA GLY A 62 -31.32 24.75 -21.99
C GLY A 62 -31.53 25.02 -20.52
N GLN A 63 -32.71 24.70 -20.02
CA GLN A 63 -33.06 24.89 -18.61
C GLN A 63 -32.25 23.94 -17.67
N SER A 64 -32.23 24.24 -16.38
CA SER A 64 -31.63 23.32 -15.40
C SER A 64 -32.33 21.97 -15.41
N GLY A 65 -31.58 20.88 -15.34
CA GLY A 65 -32.14 19.52 -15.33
C GLY A 65 -32.44 18.92 -16.71
N CYS A 66 -32.33 19.66 -17.82
CA CYS A 66 -32.66 19.12 -19.17
C CYS A 66 -31.62 18.16 -19.76
N GLY A 67 -30.54 17.76 -19.02
CA GLY A 67 -29.56 16.78 -19.49
C GLY A 67 -28.24 17.36 -20.02
N LYS A 68 -27.99 18.68 -19.95
CA LYS A 68 -26.79 19.35 -20.50
C LYS A 68 -25.48 18.82 -19.91
N THR A 69 -25.37 18.81 -18.57
CA THR A 69 -24.16 18.29 -17.88
C THR A 69 -23.98 16.80 -18.11
N THR A 70 -25.09 16.03 -18.22
CA THR A 70 -25.05 14.60 -18.61
C THR A 70 -24.44 14.42 -19.99
N LEU A 71 -24.89 15.22 -20.97
CA LEU A 71 -24.35 15.18 -22.32
C LEU A 71 -22.86 15.55 -22.33
N LEU A 72 -22.47 16.60 -21.60
CA LEU A 72 -21.07 17.03 -21.49
C LEU A 72 -20.19 15.94 -20.85
N ASN A 73 -20.68 15.27 -19.81
CA ASN A 73 -19.97 14.17 -19.15
C ASN A 73 -19.79 12.95 -20.07
N ILE A 74 -20.79 12.61 -20.87
CA ILE A 74 -20.68 11.52 -21.86
C ILE A 74 -19.65 11.87 -22.92
N VAL A 75 -19.73 13.07 -23.49
CA VAL A 75 -18.76 13.56 -24.49
C VAL A 75 -17.35 13.55 -23.91
N GLY A 76 -17.18 13.93 -22.66
CA GLY A 76 -15.89 13.94 -21.97
C GLY A 76 -15.40 12.58 -21.46
N GLY A 77 -16.21 11.52 -21.61
CA GLY A 77 -15.87 10.19 -21.11
C GLY A 77 -15.86 10.07 -19.59
N LEU A 78 -16.53 10.99 -18.88
CA LEU A 78 -16.71 10.93 -17.42
C LEU A 78 -17.89 10.04 -17.02
N ASP A 79 -18.87 9.89 -17.92
CA ASP A 79 -20.00 9.00 -17.75
C ASP A 79 -20.21 8.16 -19.02
N GLN A 80 -20.89 7.02 -18.91
CA GLN A 80 -21.18 6.14 -20.02
C GLN A 80 -22.65 6.29 -20.44
N TYR A 81 -22.90 6.25 -21.73
CA TYR A 81 -24.26 6.21 -22.27
C TYR A 81 -24.90 4.82 -22.11
N THR A 82 -26.22 4.76 -21.98
CA THR A 82 -26.98 3.50 -21.87
C THR A 82 -27.09 2.79 -23.21
N SER A 83 -27.37 3.55 -24.28
CA SER A 83 -27.41 3.04 -25.66
C SER A 83 -27.06 4.14 -26.66
N GLY A 84 -26.82 3.76 -27.90
CA GLY A 84 -26.34 4.65 -28.95
C GLY A 84 -24.86 4.42 -29.28
N ASP A 85 -24.21 5.40 -29.89
CA ASP A 85 -22.78 5.35 -30.22
C ASP A 85 -22.17 6.75 -30.18
N LEU A 86 -21.03 6.89 -29.48
CA LEU A 86 -20.17 8.06 -29.51
C LEU A 86 -18.96 7.74 -30.37
N ILE A 87 -18.76 8.50 -31.44
CA ILE A 87 -17.64 8.34 -32.38
C ILE A 87 -16.71 9.51 -32.22
N ILE A 88 -15.41 9.24 -32.00
CA ILE A 88 -14.36 10.23 -31.76
C ILE A 88 -13.31 10.07 -32.87
N ASN A 89 -13.10 11.10 -33.68
CA ASN A 89 -12.19 11.04 -34.84
C ASN A 89 -12.42 9.77 -35.69
N GLY A 90 -13.67 9.48 -36.04
CA GLY A 90 -14.04 8.31 -36.85
C GLY A 90 -14.05 6.96 -36.11
N LYS A 91 -13.60 6.86 -34.86
CA LYS A 91 -13.56 5.60 -34.09
C LYS A 91 -14.71 5.50 -33.09
N SER A 92 -15.50 4.42 -33.15
CA SER A 92 -16.57 4.15 -32.18
C SER A 92 -16.00 3.87 -30.78
N THR A 93 -16.63 4.47 -29.76
CA THR A 93 -16.26 4.25 -28.36
C THR A 93 -16.77 2.94 -27.78
N LYS A 94 -17.63 2.19 -28.52
CA LYS A 94 -18.04 0.84 -28.13
C LYS A 94 -16.86 -0.12 -28.01
N ASP A 95 -15.81 0.11 -28.82
CA ASP A 95 -14.58 -0.69 -28.83
C ASP A 95 -13.54 -0.20 -27.84
N PHE A 96 -13.81 0.90 -27.09
CA PHE A 96 -12.87 1.47 -26.13
C PHE A 96 -12.75 0.61 -24.89
N LYS A 97 -11.51 0.28 -24.52
CA LYS A 97 -11.13 -0.29 -23.23
C LYS A 97 -10.89 0.82 -22.21
N SER A 98 -10.79 0.49 -20.93
CA SER A 98 -10.50 1.45 -19.87
C SER A 98 -9.28 2.33 -20.16
N ARG A 99 -8.23 1.77 -20.79
CA ARG A 99 -7.04 2.52 -21.19
C ARG A 99 -7.29 3.55 -22.29
N ASP A 100 -8.19 3.26 -23.20
CA ASP A 100 -8.54 4.17 -24.31
C ASP A 100 -9.31 5.37 -23.75
N TRP A 101 -10.23 5.12 -22.80
CA TRP A 101 -10.92 6.17 -22.06
C TRP A 101 -9.97 7.02 -21.21
N ASP A 102 -8.99 6.41 -20.52
CA ASP A 102 -7.98 7.15 -19.77
C ASP A 102 -7.13 8.02 -20.68
N SER A 103 -6.71 7.50 -21.83
CA SER A 103 -5.99 8.25 -22.84
C SER A 103 -6.79 9.41 -23.40
N TYR A 104 -8.07 9.18 -23.73
CA TYR A 104 -8.98 10.20 -24.23
C TYR A 104 -9.16 11.35 -23.22
N ARG A 105 -9.49 11.03 -21.97
CA ARG A 105 -9.65 12.01 -20.89
C ARG A 105 -8.39 12.83 -20.62
N ASN A 106 -7.22 12.17 -20.65
CA ASN A 106 -5.96 12.83 -20.31
C ASN A 106 -5.36 13.66 -21.45
N ASN A 107 -5.56 13.26 -22.71
CA ASN A 107 -4.85 13.87 -23.82
C ASN A 107 -5.76 14.63 -24.80
N SER A 108 -7.00 14.20 -24.97
CA SER A 108 -7.88 14.76 -26.00
C SER A 108 -8.91 15.74 -25.47
N VAL A 109 -9.21 15.69 -24.17
CA VAL A 109 -10.25 16.51 -23.54
C VAL A 109 -9.70 17.35 -22.40
N GLY A 110 -10.03 18.64 -22.38
CA GLY A 110 -9.86 19.53 -21.25
C GLY A 110 -11.22 19.83 -20.62
N PHE A 111 -11.31 19.78 -19.28
CA PHE A 111 -12.56 20.07 -18.55
C PHE A 111 -12.43 21.37 -17.75
N VAL A 112 -13.41 22.26 -17.90
CA VAL A 112 -13.64 23.46 -17.12
C VAL A 112 -14.94 23.31 -16.38
N PHE A 113 -14.90 23.14 -15.07
CA PHE A 113 -16.10 22.93 -14.23
C PHE A 113 -16.64 24.25 -13.69
N GLN A 114 -17.90 24.28 -13.37
CA GLN A 114 -18.59 25.44 -12.76
C GLN A 114 -17.96 25.86 -11.43
N SER A 115 -17.54 24.94 -10.58
CA SER A 115 -16.96 25.16 -9.25
C SER A 115 -15.45 25.17 -9.22
N TYR A 116 -14.77 25.49 -10.32
CA TYR A 116 -13.31 25.54 -10.52
C TYR A 116 -12.56 24.21 -10.21
N ASN A 117 -12.96 23.46 -9.21
CA ASN A 117 -12.36 22.19 -8.74
C ASN A 117 -10.83 22.29 -8.57
N LEU A 118 -10.36 23.40 -7.95
CA LEU A 118 -8.96 23.61 -7.62
C LEU A 118 -8.64 23.00 -6.25
N ILE A 119 -7.41 22.49 -6.09
CA ILE A 119 -6.94 21.94 -4.83
C ILE A 119 -6.51 23.10 -3.92
N PRO A 120 -7.24 23.39 -2.80
CA PRO A 120 -7.11 24.64 -2.04
C PRO A 120 -5.74 24.83 -1.38
N HIS A 121 -5.07 23.74 -1.01
CA HIS A 121 -3.77 23.78 -0.32
C HIS A 121 -2.57 23.83 -1.27
N GLN A 122 -2.78 23.61 -2.57
CA GLN A 122 -1.76 23.71 -3.60
C GLN A 122 -1.70 25.11 -4.23
N SER A 123 -0.52 25.49 -4.73
CA SER A 123 -0.36 26.72 -5.49
C SER A 123 -1.06 26.63 -6.85
N VAL A 124 -1.28 27.79 -7.49
CA VAL A 124 -1.78 27.91 -8.86
C VAL A 124 -0.96 27.07 -9.81
N LEU A 125 0.36 27.20 -9.76
CA LEU A 125 1.29 26.41 -10.59
C LEU A 125 1.09 24.90 -10.39
N SER A 126 1.02 24.45 -9.13
CA SER A 126 0.85 23.02 -8.81
C SER A 126 -0.51 22.47 -9.25
N ASN A 127 -1.57 23.28 -9.19
CA ASN A 127 -2.89 22.91 -9.70
C ASN A 127 -2.87 22.65 -11.21
N VAL A 128 -2.13 23.47 -11.96
CA VAL A 128 -2.00 23.32 -13.42
C VAL A 128 -1.06 22.16 -13.77
N GLU A 129 0.08 22.04 -13.08
CA GLU A 129 1.05 20.93 -13.28
C GLU A 129 0.43 19.55 -13.08
N LEU A 130 -0.62 19.42 -12.26
CA LEU A 130 -1.22 18.14 -11.88
C LEU A 130 -1.68 17.33 -13.08
N ALA A 131 -2.28 17.95 -14.09
CA ALA A 131 -2.74 17.28 -15.29
C ALA A 131 -1.59 16.59 -16.05
N LEU A 132 -0.42 17.25 -16.18
CA LEU A 132 0.76 16.65 -16.79
C LEU A 132 1.44 15.58 -15.93
N THR A 133 1.19 15.60 -14.61
CA THR A 133 1.75 14.57 -13.71
C THR A 133 1.22 13.19 -14.04
N LEU A 134 -0.04 13.11 -14.42
CA LEU A 134 -0.70 11.87 -14.83
C LEU A 134 -0.24 11.38 -16.23
N SER A 135 0.28 12.28 -17.05
CA SER A 135 0.77 11.98 -18.39
C SER A 135 2.26 11.55 -18.43
N GLY A 136 2.92 11.40 -17.26
CA GLY A 136 4.29 10.92 -17.17
C GLY A 136 5.37 11.93 -17.62
N VAL A 137 5.02 13.21 -17.78
CA VAL A 137 5.94 14.28 -18.18
C VAL A 137 6.91 14.62 -17.05
N SER A 138 8.18 14.91 -17.36
CA SER A 138 9.20 15.26 -16.37
C SER A 138 8.84 16.53 -15.60
N LYS A 139 9.30 16.65 -14.33
CA LYS A 139 8.98 17.80 -13.46
C LYS A 139 9.43 19.14 -14.08
N ALA A 140 10.58 19.17 -14.72
CA ALA A 140 11.10 20.39 -15.35
C ALA A 140 10.21 20.85 -16.50
N GLU A 141 9.82 19.93 -17.37
CA GLU A 141 8.95 20.21 -18.52
C GLU A 141 7.53 20.57 -18.11
N ARG A 142 6.97 19.87 -17.09
CA ARG A 142 5.66 20.26 -16.52
C ARG A 142 5.64 21.69 -16.04
N ARG A 143 6.68 22.08 -15.29
CA ARG A 143 6.78 23.41 -14.72
C ARG A 143 6.93 24.49 -15.80
N LYS A 144 7.67 24.19 -16.86
CA LYS A 144 7.83 25.07 -18.02
C LYS A 144 6.48 25.30 -18.72
N ARG A 145 5.81 24.21 -19.11
CA ARG A 145 4.50 24.29 -19.79
C ARG A 145 3.44 24.96 -18.94
N ALA A 146 3.40 24.65 -17.63
CA ALA A 146 2.44 25.26 -16.73
C ALA A 146 2.60 26.79 -16.63
N LYS A 147 3.84 27.28 -16.62
CA LYS A 147 4.12 28.71 -16.67
C LYS A 147 3.66 29.34 -17.98
N GLU A 148 4.00 28.73 -19.11
CA GLU A 148 3.61 29.22 -20.45
C GLU A 148 2.08 29.32 -20.58
N VAL A 149 1.34 28.30 -20.11
CA VAL A 149 -0.12 28.33 -20.17
C VAL A 149 -0.71 29.37 -19.20
N LEU A 150 -0.12 29.51 -17.99
CA LEU A 150 -0.56 30.53 -17.03
C LEU A 150 -0.31 31.96 -17.53
N GLU A 151 0.79 32.17 -18.27
CA GLU A 151 1.06 33.44 -18.95
C GLU A 151 0.01 33.73 -20.03
N LYS A 152 -0.36 32.74 -20.85
CA LYS A 152 -1.41 32.87 -21.89
C LYS A 152 -2.78 33.27 -21.31
N VAL A 153 -3.12 32.80 -20.11
CA VAL A 153 -4.38 33.20 -19.46
C VAL A 153 -4.23 34.44 -18.56
N GLY A 154 -3.08 35.15 -18.61
CA GLY A 154 -2.82 36.40 -17.89
C GLY A 154 -2.53 36.22 -16.38
N LEU A 155 -2.02 35.03 -15.96
CA LEU A 155 -1.74 34.72 -14.55
C LEU A 155 -0.24 34.45 -14.26
N GLY A 156 0.67 34.82 -15.16
CA GLY A 156 2.10 34.56 -15.02
C GLY A 156 2.72 35.06 -13.70
N ASN A 157 2.24 36.20 -13.18
CA ASN A 157 2.73 36.80 -11.92
C ASN A 157 2.07 36.22 -10.65
N GLN A 158 1.12 35.26 -10.78
CA GLN A 158 0.34 34.75 -9.66
C GLN A 158 0.57 33.25 -9.38
N ILE A 159 1.58 32.67 -9.99
CA ILE A 159 1.86 31.24 -9.98
C ILE A 159 2.07 30.62 -8.58
N HIS A 160 2.49 31.44 -7.61
CA HIS A 160 2.76 31.00 -6.24
C HIS A 160 1.57 31.18 -5.30
N LYS A 161 0.53 31.92 -5.70
CA LYS A 161 -0.69 32.08 -4.90
C LYS A 161 -1.44 30.75 -4.76
N LYS A 162 -2.27 30.68 -3.74
CA LYS A 162 -3.23 29.60 -3.53
C LYS A 162 -4.63 30.04 -3.95
N PRO A 163 -5.57 29.12 -4.26
CA PRO A 163 -6.93 29.46 -4.65
C PRO A 163 -7.67 30.42 -3.71
N ASN A 164 -7.47 30.28 -2.40
CA ASN A 164 -8.07 31.15 -1.39
C ASN A 164 -7.53 32.59 -1.40
N GLN A 165 -6.52 32.91 -2.19
CA GLN A 165 -5.91 34.23 -2.37
C GLN A 165 -6.28 34.86 -3.72
N MET A 166 -7.24 34.27 -4.43
CA MET A 166 -7.61 34.66 -5.79
C MET A 166 -9.07 35.01 -5.91
N SER A 167 -9.41 35.88 -6.86
CA SER A 167 -10.80 36.19 -7.22
C SER A 167 -11.43 34.98 -7.99
N GLY A 168 -12.76 34.96 -8.09
CA GLY A 168 -13.49 33.94 -8.87
C GLY A 168 -13.01 33.83 -10.30
N GLY A 169 -12.88 34.98 -11.00
CA GLY A 169 -12.38 34.99 -12.38
C GLY A 169 -10.94 34.56 -12.51
N GLN A 170 -10.07 34.83 -11.54
CA GLN A 170 -8.71 34.32 -11.53
C GLN A 170 -8.70 32.81 -11.33
N MET A 171 -9.53 32.28 -10.42
CA MET A 171 -9.68 30.83 -10.22
C MET A 171 -10.20 30.13 -11.48
N GLN A 172 -11.14 30.77 -12.21
CA GLN A 172 -11.64 30.25 -13.48
C GLN A 172 -10.54 30.19 -14.56
N ARG A 173 -9.71 31.25 -14.66
CA ARG A 173 -8.56 31.25 -15.57
C ARG A 173 -7.55 30.15 -15.21
N VAL A 174 -7.32 29.84 -13.93
CA VAL A 174 -6.51 28.70 -13.50
C VAL A 174 -7.13 27.38 -13.93
N ALA A 175 -8.45 27.21 -13.80
CA ALA A 175 -9.17 26.02 -14.25
C ALA A 175 -9.06 25.81 -15.77
N ILE A 176 -9.18 26.92 -16.54
CA ILE A 176 -8.95 26.90 -18.00
C ILE A 176 -7.49 26.55 -18.33
N ALA A 177 -6.51 27.14 -17.64
CA ALA A 177 -5.09 26.82 -17.82
C ALA A 177 -4.80 25.32 -17.56
N ARG A 178 -5.40 24.78 -16.48
CA ARG A 178 -5.30 23.34 -16.16
C ARG A 178 -5.91 22.46 -17.24
N ALA A 179 -7.02 22.87 -17.84
CA ALA A 179 -7.67 22.14 -18.92
C ALA A 179 -6.82 22.17 -20.21
N LEU A 180 -6.08 23.25 -20.46
CA LEU A 180 -5.31 23.45 -21.70
C LEU A 180 -3.89 22.88 -21.66
N ILE A 181 -3.33 22.55 -20.50
CA ILE A 181 -1.89 22.23 -20.37
C ILE A 181 -1.46 20.96 -21.13
N ASN A 182 -2.38 20.02 -21.32
CA ASN A 182 -2.17 18.80 -22.13
C ASN A 182 -2.37 19.03 -23.62
N ASP A 183 -2.65 20.27 -24.02
CA ASP A 183 -2.98 20.64 -25.41
C ASP A 183 -4.10 19.78 -26.00
N PRO A 184 -5.28 19.74 -25.35
CA PRO A 184 -6.40 18.92 -25.81
C PRO A 184 -6.99 19.45 -27.12
N ASP A 185 -7.61 18.55 -27.88
CA ASP A 185 -8.35 18.93 -29.10
C ASP A 185 -9.74 19.46 -28.75
N ILE A 186 -10.32 19.06 -27.62
CA ILE A 186 -11.66 19.39 -27.17
C ILE A 186 -11.60 20.07 -25.82
N LEU A 187 -12.26 21.21 -25.67
CA LEU A 187 -12.47 21.87 -24.39
C LEU A 187 -13.96 21.84 -24.04
N LEU A 188 -14.28 21.20 -22.91
CA LEU A 188 -15.62 21.12 -22.37
C LEU A 188 -15.76 22.08 -21.22
N ALA A 189 -16.75 22.97 -21.26
CA ALA A 189 -16.98 23.99 -20.24
C ALA A 189 -18.40 23.91 -19.68
N ASP A 190 -18.54 23.54 -18.42
CA ASP A 190 -19.82 23.47 -17.72
C ASP A 190 -20.06 24.77 -16.96
N GLU A 191 -20.96 25.60 -17.46
CA GLU A 191 -21.35 26.91 -16.90
C GLU A 191 -20.15 27.78 -16.48
N PRO A 192 -19.18 28.05 -17.36
CA PRO A 192 -17.88 28.65 -16.99
C PRO A 192 -17.99 30.07 -16.43
N THR A 193 -19.13 30.72 -16.56
CA THR A 193 -19.39 32.08 -16.08
C THR A 193 -20.42 32.14 -14.95
N GLY A 194 -20.99 31.00 -14.52
CA GLY A 194 -22.15 30.96 -13.61
C GLY A 194 -21.89 31.51 -12.21
N ALA A 195 -20.64 31.61 -11.77
CA ALA A 195 -20.24 32.15 -10.46
C ALA A 195 -19.45 33.47 -10.56
N LEU A 196 -19.52 34.18 -11.70
CA LEU A 196 -18.71 35.37 -11.98
C LEU A 196 -19.60 36.60 -12.18
N ASP A 197 -19.04 37.78 -11.91
CA ASP A 197 -19.62 39.06 -12.28
C ASP A 197 -19.61 39.26 -13.81
N THR A 198 -20.37 40.21 -14.29
CA THR A 198 -20.56 40.44 -15.73
C THR A 198 -19.28 40.79 -16.46
N GLU A 199 -18.41 41.61 -15.89
CA GLU A 199 -17.16 42.06 -16.53
C GLU A 199 -16.19 40.85 -16.65
N THR A 200 -16.04 40.13 -15.56
CA THR A 200 -15.20 38.90 -15.55
C THR A 200 -15.75 37.82 -16.49
N SER A 201 -17.07 37.67 -16.58
CA SER A 201 -17.72 36.73 -17.53
C SER A 201 -17.37 37.06 -18.97
N VAL A 202 -17.41 38.34 -19.37
CA VAL A 202 -16.98 38.75 -20.72
C VAL A 202 -15.52 38.37 -20.98
N GLN A 203 -14.63 38.59 -20.03
CA GLN A 203 -13.22 38.26 -20.16
C GLN A 203 -12.98 36.74 -20.32
N ILE A 204 -13.75 35.92 -19.61
CA ILE A 204 -13.69 34.43 -19.77
C ILE A 204 -14.25 34.00 -21.13
N MET A 205 -15.35 34.61 -21.58
CA MET A 205 -15.93 34.29 -22.88
C MET A 205 -15.01 34.66 -24.05
N GLU A 206 -14.34 35.82 -23.98
CA GLU A 206 -13.32 36.20 -24.98
C GLU A 206 -12.15 35.20 -25.00
N LEU A 207 -11.70 34.75 -23.83
CA LEU A 207 -10.66 33.71 -23.74
C LEU A 207 -11.11 32.40 -24.39
N LEU A 208 -12.32 31.93 -24.11
CA LEU A 208 -12.87 30.70 -24.71
C LEU A 208 -13.04 30.85 -26.23
N LYS A 209 -13.47 32.02 -26.70
CA LYS A 209 -13.58 32.33 -28.14
C LYS A 209 -12.22 32.30 -28.83
N GLU A 210 -11.17 32.81 -28.18
CA GLU A 210 -9.80 32.72 -28.71
C GLU A 210 -9.32 31.27 -28.82
N ILE A 211 -9.59 30.43 -27.81
CA ILE A 211 -9.28 29.01 -27.81
C ILE A 211 -10.02 28.26 -28.91
N ALA A 212 -11.28 28.66 -29.18
CA ALA A 212 -12.12 28.02 -30.20
C ALA A 212 -11.63 28.23 -31.65
N LYS A 213 -10.67 29.10 -31.89
CA LYS A 213 -10.05 29.25 -33.23
C LYS A 213 -9.28 28.00 -33.65
N ASP A 214 -8.69 27.30 -32.70
CA ASP A 214 -7.84 26.15 -32.94
C ASP A 214 -8.39 24.85 -32.37
N LYS A 215 -9.43 24.88 -31.52
CA LYS A 215 -9.97 23.74 -30.80
C LYS A 215 -11.50 23.69 -30.87
N LEU A 216 -12.08 22.51 -30.68
CA LEU A 216 -13.51 22.39 -30.44
C LEU A 216 -13.81 22.81 -28.98
N VAL A 217 -14.61 23.84 -28.83
CA VAL A 217 -15.13 24.27 -27.50
C VAL A 217 -16.61 23.94 -27.41
N ILE A 218 -17.00 23.12 -26.45
CA ILE A 218 -18.41 22.82 -26.16
C ILE A 218 -18.71 23.40 -24.78
N MET A 219 -19.54 24.42 -24.75
CA MET A 219 -19.97 25.09 -23.52
C MET A 219 -21.41 24.75 -23.22
N VAL A 220 -21.70 24.42 -21.99
CA VAL A 220 -23.06 24.33 -21.45
C VAL A 220 -23.37 25.64 -20.72
N THR A 221 -24.51 26.22 -20.99
CA THR A 221 -24.95 27.44 -20.32
C THR A 221 -26.47 27.52 -20.28
N HIS A 222 -26.98 28.27 -19.31
CA HIS A 222 -28.39 28.67 -19.26
C HIS A 222 -28.58 30.15 -19.67
N ASN A 223 -27.48 30.86 -20.03
CA ASN A 223 -27.53 32.28 -20.43
C ASN A 223 -27.58 32.39 -21.96
N PRO A 224 -28.74 32.75 -22.57
CA PRO A 224 -28.89 32.84 -24.02
C PRO A 224 -28.12 34.04 -24.63
N GLU A 225 -27.89 35.13 -23.89
CA GLU A 225 -27.20 36.32 -24.39
C GLU A 225 -25.72 35.98 -24.65
N LEU A 226 -25.05 35.36 -23.66
CA LEU A 226 -23.67 34.91 -23.83
C LEU A 226 -23.52 33.86 -24.94
N ALA A 227 -24.47 32.93 -25.06
CA ALA A 227 -24.44 31.96 -26.12
C ALA A 227 -24.55 32.62 -27.52
N GLN A 228 -25.45 33.59 -27.71
CA GLN A 228 -25.62 34.30 -28.98
C GLN A 228 -24.42 35.17 -29.35
N GLN A 229 -23.83 35.84 -28.39
CA GLN A 229 -22.72 36.76 -28.61
C GLN A 229 -21.39 36.06 -28.97
N TYR A 230 -21.11 34.93 -28.35
CA TYR A 230 -19.78 34.31 -28.41
C TYR A 230 -19.70 33.02 -29.20
N SER A 231 -20.81 32.24 -29.31
CA SER A 231 -20.77 30.93 -29.96
C SER A 231 -20.96 31.05 -31.50
N THR A 232 -20.33 30.16 -32.21
CA THR A 232 -20.51 29.98 -33.64
C THR A 232 -21.73 29.12 -33.98
N ARG A 233 -22.20 28.33 -32.98
CA ARG A 233 -23.35 27.44 -33.08
C ARG A 233 -24.04 27.26 -31.74
N ILE A 234 -25.33 27.23 -31.73
CA ILE A 234 -26.18 27.02 -30.55
C ILE A 234 -27.05 25.80 -30.77
N VAL A 235 -26.92 24.84 -29.86
CA VAL A 235 -27.78 23.63 -29.82
C VAL A 235 -28.69 23.76 -28.60
N LYS A 236 -30.03 23.78 -28.82
CA LYS A 236 -30.98 23.89 -27.72
C LYS A 236 -31.42 22.52 -27.26
N LEU A 237 -31.30 22.28 -25.96
CA LEU A 237 -31.70 21.02 -25.33
C LEU A 237 -32.92 21.27 -24.41
N LEU A 238 -33.94 20.43 -24.55
CA LEU A 238 -35.13 20.41 -23.71
C LEU A 238 -35.50 18.96 -23.36
N ASP A 239 -35.63 18.66 -22.06
CA ASP A 239 -36.08 17.35 -21.55
C ASP A 239 -35.39 16.14 -22.21
N GLY A 240 -34.08 16.23 -22.38
CA GLY A 240 -33.24 15.17 -22.93
C GLY A 240 -33.28 15.05 -24.46
N ASN A 241 -33.90 16.01 -25.19
CA ASN A 241 -33.96 16.05 -26.64
C ASN A 241 -33.36 17.34 -27.20
N ILE A 242 -32.76 17.28 -28.39
CA ILE A 242 -32.38 18.48 -29.15
C ILE A 242 -33.64 19.01 -29.84
N ILE A 243 -33.96 20.28 -29.58
CA ILE A 243 -35.15 20.93 -30.19
C ILE A 243 -34.78 21.94 -31.28
N ASP A 244 -33.52 22.42 -31.27
CA ASP A 244 -33.07 23.41 -32.27
C ASP A 244 -31.54 23.34 -32.38
N ASP A 245 -31.03 23.59 -33.58
CA ASP A 245 -29.61 23.64 -33.91
C ASP A 245 -29.38 24.74 -34.95
N SER A 246 -28.68 25.80 -34.57
CA SER A 246 -28.50 26.99 -35.42
C SER A 246 -27.61 26.80 -36.64
N ASN A 247 -26.79 25.76 -36.67
CA ASN A 247 -25.86 25.45 -37.76
C ASN A 247 -25.58 23.93 -37.84
N PRO A 248 -26.59 23.10 -38.17
CA PRO A 248 -26.45 21.66 -38.23
C PRO A 248 -25.45 21.25 -39.31
N PHE A 249 -24.92 20.02 -39.20
CA PHE A 249 -24.13 19.42 -40.27
C PHE A 249 -25.01 19.23 -41.52
N SER A 250 -24.51 19.61 -42.71
CA SER A 250 -25.19 19.32 -43.98
C SER A 250 -24.88 17.92 -44.50
N ASP A 251 -25.73 17.36 -45.34
CA ASP A 251 -25.52 16.05 -45.98
C ASP A 251 -24.23 16.02 -46.85
N GLU A 252 -23.80 17.19 -47.37
CA GLU A 252 -22.57 17.34 -48.14
C GLU A 252 -21.29 17.20 -47.25
N ASP A 253 -21.41 17.49 -45.96
CA ASP A 253 -20.36 17.28 -44.96
C ASP A 253 -20.22 15.77 -44.61
N GLU A 254 -21.24 14.95 -44.93
CA GLU A 254 -21.25 13.51 -44.66
C GLU A 254 -20.36 12.68 -45.60
N ALA A 255 -20.01 13.19 -46.77
CA ALA A 255 -19.35 12.45 -47.84
C ALA A 255 -17.84 12.26 -47.65
N LYS A 256 -17.23 12.89 -46.66
CA LYS A 256 -15.77 12.78 -46.37
C LYS A 256 -15.58 11.88 -45.15
N GLU A 257 -15.49 10.58 -45.34
CA GLU A 257 -15.05 9.62 -44.34
C GLU A 257 -13.60 9.93 -43.94
N ASP A 258 -13.40 10.23 -42.67
CA ASP A 258 -12.07 10.42 -42.07
C ASP A 258 -11.39 9.05 -41.93
N ASP A 259 -10.14 8.93 -42.35
CA ASP A 259 -9.31 7.72 -42.34
C ASP A 259 -8.86 7.34 -40.91
N GLY A 260 -9.80 7.25 -40.01
CA GLY A 260 -9.79 6.63 -38.65
C GLY A 260 -8.46 6.49 -37.90
N SER A 261 -7.51 7.41 -38.07
CA SER A 261 -6.20 7.38 -37.43
C SER A 261 -6.17 7.96 -36.01
N TYR A 262 -7.13 7.56 -35.15
CA TYR A 262 -7.01 7.85 -33.72
C TYR A 262 -6.05 6.87 -33.07
N ALA A 263 -4.81 7.32 -32.80
CA ALA A 263 -3.84 6.56 -32.02
C ALA A 263 -3.82 7.13 -30.58
N PRO A 264 -4.35 6.40 -29.59
CA PRO A 264 -4.33 6.85 -28.20
C PRO A 264 -2.88 7.00 -27.69
N ARG A 265 -2.52 8.19 -27.22
CA ARG A 265 -1.23 8.42 -26.57
C ARG A 265 -1.17 7.63 -25.27
N LYS A 266 -0.09 6.86 -25.07
CA LYS A 266 0.09 6.06 -23.85
C LYS A 266 0.22 6.98 -22.62
N THR A 267 -0.67 6.81 -21.65
CA THR A 267 -0.55 7.43 -20.33
C THR A 267 0.14 6.44 -19.40
N SER A 268 1.26 6.83 -18.78
CA SER A 268 1.90 6.03 -17.75
C SER A 268 2.49 6.93 -16.67
N MET A 269 2.17 6.66 -15.42
CA MET A 269 2.74 7.36 -14.27
C MET A 269 3.81 6.48 -13.61
N SER A 270 4.99 7.06 -13.33
CA SER A 270 6.04 6.36 -12.57
C SER A 270 5.55 6.03 -11.16
N MET A 271 5.86 4.80 -10.67
CA MET A 271 5.57 4.38 -9.29
C MET A 271 6.10 5.36 -8.24
N PHE A 272 7.27 5.97 -8.51
CA PHE A 272 7.85 6.98 -7.62
C PHE A 272 7.01 8.26 -7.55
N THR A 273 6.43 8.67 -8.68
CA THR A 273 5.51 9.83 -8.73
C THR A 273 4.20 9.52 -8.00
N ALA A 274 3.65 8.31 -8.15
CA ALA A 274 2.46 7.86 -7.43
C ALA A 274 2.68 7.87 -5.92
N PHE A 275 3.80 7.31 -5.45
CA PHE A 275 4.18 7.31 -4.05
C PHE A 275 4.35 8.73 -3.49
N SER A 276 5.04 9.61 -4.23
CA SER A 276 5.25 11.01 -3.83
C SER A 276 3.92 11.78 -3.72
N LEU A 277 2.99 11.57 -4.65
CA LEU A 277 1.64 12.18 -4.57
C LEU A 277 0.85 11.66 -3.38
N SER A 278 0.89 10.35 -3.12
CA SER A 278 0.22 9.72 -1.99
C SER A 278 0.78 10.26 -0.66
N LEU A 279 2.11 10.35 -0.53
CA LEU A 279 2.77 10.90 0.65
C LEU A 279 2.40 12.37 0.88
N ASN A 280 2.39 13.19 -0.19
CA ASN A 280 1.95 14.59 -0.09
C ASN A 280 0.49 14.69 0.37
N ASN A 281 -0.40 13.85 -0.13
CA ASN A 281 -1.79 13.82 0.31
C ASN A 281 -1.92 13.46 1.80
N LEU A 282 -1.18 12.47 2.28
CA LEU A 282 -1.12 12.11 3.70
C LEU A 282 -0.62 13.28 4.56
N MET A 283 0.38 14.01 4.06
CA MET A 283 0.96 15.17 4.77
C MET A 283 0.06 16.41 4.79
N THR A 284 -1.01 16.47 4.00
CA THR A 284 -1.95 17.61 4.04
C THR A 284 -2.78 17.62 5.34
N LYS A 285 -3.06 16.46 5.92
CA LYS A 285 -3.82 16.29 7.17
C LYS A 285 -2.96 15.66 8.27
N LYS A 286 -1.81 16.28 8.55
CA LYS A 286 -0.76 15.76 9.46
C LYS A 286 -1.29 15.20 10.79
N GLY A 287 -2.21 15.93 11.45
CA GLY A 287 -2.77 15.50 12.73
C GLY A 287 -3.55 14.18 12.62
N ARG A 288 -4.41 14.03 11.61
CA ARG A 288 -5.19 12.80 11.42
C ARG A 288 -4.27 11.64 11.04
N THR A 289 -3.31 11.87 10.14
CA THR A 289 -2.35 10.85 9.70
C THR A 289 -1.49 10.36 10.86
N PHE A 290 -1.00 11.29 11.70
CA PHE A 290 -0.25 10.95 12.89
C PHE A 290 -1.09 10.14 13.89
N LEU A 291 -2.34 10.56 14.15
CA LEU A 291 -3.22 9.89 15.11
C LEU A 291 -3.56 8.45 14.67
N THR A 292 -3.87 8.26 13.38
CA THR A 292 -4.14 6.91 12.83
C THR A 292 -2.90 6.03 12.80
N ALA A 293 -1.74 6.57 12.45
CA ALA A 293 -0.48 5.83 12.49
C ALA A 293 -0.10 5.45 13.93
N PHE A 294 -0.28 6.37 14.89
CA PHE A 294 -0.02 6.14 16.31
C PHE A 294 -0.95 5.07 16.87
N ALA A 295 -2.25 5.16 16.60
CA ALA A 295 -3.23 4.15 17.03
C ALA A 295 -2.91 2.74 16.47
N GLY A 296 -2.50 2.64 15.20
CA GLY A 296 -2.06 1.40 14.59
C GLY A 296 -0.74 0.85 15.18
N SER A 297 0.19 1.74 15.55
CA SER A 297 1.48 1.35 16.12
C SER A 297 1.38 0.80 17.55
N ILE A 298 0.36 1.18 18.33
CA ILE A 298 0.14 0.64 19.70
C ILE A 298 0.04 -0.87 19.69
N GLY A 299 -0.72 -1.45 18.75
CA GLY A 299 -0.85 -2.89 18.62
C GLY A 299 0.48 -3.58 18.30
N ILE A 300 1.26 -3.01 17.39
CA ILE A 300 2.57 -3.54 16.99
C ILE A 300 3.56 -3.44 18.16
N ILE A 301 3.58 -2.31 18.87
CA ILE A 301 4.42 -2.11 20.06
C ILE A 301 4.05 -3.11 21.15
N GLY A 302 2.76 -3.34 21.41
CA GLY A 302 2.27 -4.32 22.38
C GLY A 302 2.77 -5.75 22.06
N ILE A 303 2.61 -6.18 20.81
CA ILE A 303 3.11 -7.50 20.37
C ILE A 303 4.64 -7.59 20.48
N ALA A 304 5.36 -6.54 20.05
CA ALA A 304 6.82 -6.52 20.12
C ALA A 304 7.33 -6.58 21.57
N LEU A 305 6.67 -5.89 22.51
CA LEU A 305 6.99 -5.95 23.94
C LEU A 305 6.76 -7.35 24.51
N ILE A 306 5.64 -7.98 24.19
CA ILE A 306 5.33 -9.36 24.67
C ILE A 306 6.37 -10.34 24.13
N LEU A 307 6.69 -10.27 22.83
CA LEU A 307 7.69 -11.16 22.24
C LEU A 307 9.09 -10.93 22.79
N SER A 308 9.48 -9.65 22.98
CA SER A 308 10.77 -9.30 23.57
C SER A 308 10.90 -9.78 25.01
N LEU A 309 9.83 -9.58 25.81
CA LEU A 309 9.81 -10.04 27.19
C LEU A 309 9.85 -11.57 27.27
N SER A 310 9.06 -12.27 26.45
CA SER A 310 9.05 -13.73 26.37
C SER A 310 10.43 -14.27 25.98
N SER A 311 11.07 -13.69 24.98
CA SER A 311 12.43 -14.09 24.57
C SER A 311 13.47 -13.80 25.65
N GLY A 312 13.35 -12.67 26.34
CA GLY A 312 14.22 -12.33 27.46
C GLY A 312 14.08 -13.29 28.65
N PHE A 313 12.84 -13.66 28.99
CA PHE A 313 12.57 -14.66 30.02
C PHE A 313 13.12 -16.05 29.65
N GLN A 314 12.92 -16.47 28.41
CA GLN A 314 13.44 -17.76 27.96
C GLN A 314 14.97 -17.82 28.06
N LYS A 315 15.64 -16.74 27.65
CA LYS A 315 17.10 -16.63 27.77
C LYS A 315 17.52 -16.68 29.24
N TYR A 316 16.88 -15.91 30.11
CA TYR A 316 17.17 -15.90 31.54
C TYR A 316 16.98 -17.28 32.19
N ILE A 317 15.90 -17.98 31.86
CA ILE A 317 15.65 -19.35 32.35
C ILE A 317 16.78 -20.29 31.89
N ASN A 318 17.17 -20.21 30.61
CA ASN A 318 18.23 -21.06 30.08
C ASN A 318 19.58 -20.75 30.78
N ASP A 319 19.92 -19.47 30.97
CA ASP A 319 21.15 -19.06 31.64
C ASP A 319 21.17 -19.57 33.11
N VAL A 320 20.04 -19.46 33.85
CA VAL A 320 19.91 -19.99 35.21
C VAL A 320 19.99 -21.51 35.26
N GLN A 321 19.36 -22.20 34.29
CA GLN A 321 19.47 -23.66 34.23
C GLN A 321 20.91 -24.11 33.95
N GLU A 322 21.62 -23.44 33.03
CA GLU A 322 22.98 -23.75 32.69
C GLU A 322 23.92 -23.52 33.91
N GLU A 323 23.74 -22.41 34.63
CA GLU A 323 24.47 -22.12 35.84
C GLU A 323 24.19 -23.14 36.98
N THR A 324 22.92 -23.52 37.12
CA THR A 324 22.53 -24.53 38.13
C THR A 324 23.09 -25.91 37.82
N LEU A 325 22.99 -26.32 36.53
CA LEU A 325 23.57 -27.61 36.09
C LEU A 325 25.11 -27.64 36.24
N ALA A 326 25.77 -26.52 36.00
CA ALA A 326 27.23 -26.41 36.23
C ALA A 326 27.60 -26.53 37.71
N THR A 327 26.67 -26.14 38.62
CA THR A 327 26.90 -26.21 40.08
C THR A 327 26.76 -27.64 40.64
N TYR A 328 25.95 -28.49 39.99
CA TYR A 328 25.73 -29.88 40.37
C TYR A 328 26.32 -30.83 39.29
N PRO A 329 27.64 -31.07 39.32
CA PRO A 329 28.27 -31.93 38.33
C PRO A 329 27.82 -33.39 38.50
N VAL A 330 27.76 -34.12 37.42
CA VAL A 330 27.55 -35.55 37.45
C VAL A 330 28.79 -36.21 38.05
N GLN A 331 28.60 -36.92 39.16
CA GLN A 331 29.69 -37.64 39.82
C GLN A 331 29.59 -39.15 39.48
N ILE A 332 30.68 -39.71 39.05
CA ILE A 332 30.81 -41.15 38.85
C ILE A 332 31.84 -41.65 39.85
N THR A 333 31.38 -42.48 40.80
CA THR A 333 32.21 -43.02 41.86
C THR A 333 32.66 -44.46 41.53
N LYS A 334 33.79 -44.92 42.08
CA LYS A 334 34.29 -46.28 41.91
C LYS A 334 33.30 -47.32 42.39
N LYS A 335 32.60 -47.08 43.51
CA LYS A 335 31.57 -47.94 44.08
C LYS A 335 30.20 -47.31 43.85
N ALA A 336 29.35 -47.99 43.15
CA ALA A 336 27.96 -47.60 42.91
C ALA A 336 27.04 -48.57 43.71
N MET A 337 26.14 -47.99 44.51
CA MET A 337 25.07 -48.76 45.15
C MET A 337 23.81 -48.62 44.28
N ASP A 338 23.17 -49.74 43.98
CA ASP A 338 21.91 -49.74 43.26
C ASP A 338 20.77 -49.55 44.24
N TYR A 339 20.36 -48.28 44.37
CA TYR A 339 19.24 -47.91 45.26
C TYR A 339 17.88 -48.35 44.72
N SER A 340 17.77 -48.76 43.45
CA SER A 340 16.49 -49.16 42.87
C SER A 340 16.01 -50.52 43.41
N GLU A 341 16.89 -51.45 43.63
CA GLU A 341 16.58 -52.71 44.23
C GLU A 341 16.24 -52.59 45.72
N LEU A 342 16.98 -51.72 46.42
CA LEU A 342 16.73 -51.37 47.80
C LEU A 342 15.34 -50.69 47.97
N LEU A 343 14.98 -49.78 47.05
CA LEU A 343 13.69 -49.12 47.03
C LEU A 343 12.55 -50.11 46.74
N SER A 344 12.75 -51.07 45.81
CA SER A 344 11.77 -52.09 45.45
C SER A 344 11.47 -53.02 46.60
N LYS A 345 12.51 -53.41 47.35
CA LYS A 345 12.37 -54.21 48.59
C LYS A 345 11.69 -53.45 49.73
N MET A 346 11.94 -52.15 49.80
CA MET A 346 11.33 -51.25 50.80
C MET A 346 9.83 -50.97 50.55
N VAL A 347 9.40 -50.94 49.31
CA VAL A 347 8.00 -50.64 48.86
C VAL A 347 7.13 -51.95 48.90
N GLY A 348 7.71 -53.08 49.23
CA GLY A 348 6.95 -54.29 49.52
C GLY A 348 6.38 -55.05 48.30
N ASN A 349 6.98 -54.85 47.10
CA ASN A 349 6.62 -55.62 45.93
C ASN A 349 7.45 -56.94 45.87
N ASN A 350 7.30 -57.79 46.94
CA ASN A 350 7.82 -59.15 46.90
C ASN A 350 6.77 -60.08 46.29
N GLU A 351 6.79 -60.26 44.99
CA GLU A 351 5.98 -61.30 44.32
C GLU A 351 6.60 -62.72 44.38
N GLU A 352 7.76 -62.89 45.00
CA GLU A 352 8.48 -64.17 44.95
C GLU A 352 8.56 -64.99 46.24
N ASP A 353 7.94 -64.54 47.36
CA ASP A 353 8.01 -65.35 48.62
C ASP A 353 6.61 -65.74 49.12
N SER A 354 5.79 -66.31 48.25
CA SER A 354 4.48 -66.84 48.62
C SER A 354 4.47 -68.35 49.04
N ASP A 355 5.63 -68.93 49.23
CA ASP A 355 5.68 -70.39 49.47
C ASP A 355 6.03 -70.82 50.92
N HIS A 356 5.94 -69.90 51.88
CA HIS A 356 5.97 -70.29 53.28
C HIS A 356 4.57 -70.27 53.88
N ASN A 357 3.80 -71.28 53.54
CA ASN A 357 2.53 -71.50 54.09
C ASN A 357 2.68 -72.16 55.51
N HIS A 358 2.76 -71.37 56.52
CA HIS A 358 2.84 -71.77 57.92
C HIS A 358 1.41 -72.06 58.49
N ALA A 359 0.50 -72.59 57.71
CA ALA A 359 -0.85 -72.94 58.12
C ALA A 359 -0.79 -74.03 59.17
N GLY A 360 -0.87 -73.65 60.46
CA GLY A 360 -0.95 -74.57 61.57
C GLY A 360 -0.03 -74.30 62.76
N GLU A 361 0.81 -73.34 62.72
CA GLU A 361 1.70 -72.97 63.85
C GLU A 361 1.29 -71.65 64.48
N ASP A 362 1.07 -71.64 65.77
CA ASP A 362 0.62 -70.54 66.59
C ASP A 362 1.86 -69.69 67.04
N LYS A 363 2.69 -69.23 66.03
CA LYS A 363 3.92 -68.46 66.24
C LYS A 363 3.95 -67.22 65.35
N VAL A 364 4.44 -66.15 65.91
CA VAL A 364 4.70 -64.88 65.15
C VAL A 364 6.12 -64.95 64.55
N TYR A 365 6.21 -64.94 63.23
CA TYR A 365 7.43 -64.89 62.52
C TYR A 365 7.74 -63.38 62.24
N SER A 366 8.87 -62.92 62.64
CA SER A 366 9.37 -61.59 62.23
C SER A 366 10.32 -61.76 61.04
N GLY A 367 10.03 -61.10 59.94
CA GLY A 367 10.98 -60.99 58.83
C GLY A 367 12.16 -60.13 59.26
N ASP A 368 13.36 -60.63 59.07
CA ASP A 368 14.56 -59.85 59.34
C ASP A 368 14.87 -58.87 58.18
N ILE A 369 13.93 -57.97 57.99
CA ILE A 369 14.00 -56.94 56.92
C ILE A 369 15.31 -56.12 57.09
N MET A 370 15.77 -55.93 58.32
CA MET A 370 16.98 -55.14 58.59
C MET A 370 18.26 -55.94 58.24
N GLY A 371 18.27 -57.28 58.49
CA GLY A 371 19.35 -58.17 58.09
C GLY A 371 19.44 -58.29 56.57
N ASP A 372 18.33 -58.50 55.90
CA ASP A 372 18.27 -58.57 54.46
C ASP A 372 18.67 -57.25 53.77
N MET A 373 18.29 -56.13 54.39
CA MET A 373 18.69 -54.79 53.92
C MET A 373 20.20 -54.56 54.08
N LEU A 374 20.78 -54.97 55.19
CA LEU A 374 22.24 -54.87 55.41
C LEU A 374 23.05 -55.79 54.46
N VAL A 375 22.55 -57.00 54.25
CA VAL A 375 23.16 -57.94 53.29
C VAL A 375 23.10 -57.39 51.87
N SER A 376 21.96 -56.83 51.46
CA SER A 376 21.83 -56.20 50.14
C SER A 376 22.71 -54.99 49.98
N MET A 377 22.90 -54.17 51.02
CA MET A 377 23.79 -53.04 51.00
C MET A 377 25.27 -53.46 50.78
N VAL A 378 25.66 -54.62 51.21
CA VAL A 378 27.06 -55.08 51.13
C VAL A 378 27.31 -55.93 49.91
N SER A 379 26.31 -56.72 49.47
CA SER A 379 26.47 -57.67 48.35
C SER A 379 26.32 -57.10 46.98
N ASP A 380 25.53 -55.98 46.82
CA ASP A 380 25.28 -55.40 45.51
C ASP A 380 26.09 -54.15 45.16
N VAL A 381 27.28 -54.00 45.77
CA VAL A 381 28.22 -52.95 45.43
C VAL A 381 28.91 -53.31 44.12
N LYS A 382 28.46 -52.69 43.02
CA LYS A 382 29.12 -52.82 41.73
C LYS A 382 30.32 -51.87 41.68
N GLU A 383 31.47 -52.37 41.22
CA GLU A 383 32.62 -51.52 40.95
C GLU A 383 32.58 -51.03 39.50
N ASN A 384 32.68 -49.73 39.32
CA ASN A 384 32.83 -49.12 38.03
C ASN A 384 34.28 -49.13 37.59
N ASP A 385 34.53 -49.53 36.34
CA ASP A 385 35.84 -49.44 35.72
C ASP A 385 36.15 -48.01 35.30
N LEU A 386 36.59 -47.22 36.29
CA LEU A 386 36.92 -45.81 36.08
C LEU A 386 38.18 -45.63 35.23
N GLU A 387 39.07 -46.62 35.16
CA GLU A 387 40.30 -46.53 34.37
C GLU A 387 39.99 -46.60 32.88
N SER A 388 39.19 -47.57 32.46
CA SER A 388 38.73 -47.65 31.08
C SER A 388 37.86 -46.49 30.71
N PHE A 389 37.03 -46.01 31.65
CA PHE A 389 36.19 -44.82 31.42
C PHE A 389 37.01 -43.55 31.25
N LYS A 390 38.03 -43.34 32.05
CA LYS A 390 38.97 -42.22 31.91
C LYS A 390 39.66 -42.23 30.58
N ASN A 391 40.17 -43.37 30.15
CA ASN A 391 40.83 -43.54 28.83
C ASN A 391 39.87 -43.23 27.69
N TYR A 392 38.60 -43.61 27.83
CA TYR A 392 37.54 -43.30 26.84
C TYR A 392 37.25 -41.79 26.73
N ILE A 393 37.21 -41.08 27.87
CA ILE A 393 36.95 -39.64 27.92
C ILE A 393 38.12 -38.83 27.36
N GLU A 394 39.37 -39.28 27.65
CA GLU A 394 40.60 -38.61 27.22
C GLU A 394 40.97 -38.87 25.75
N ASP A 395 40.27 -39.79 25.08
CA ASP A 395 40.43 -40.03 23.66
C ASP A 395 39.65 -39.02 22.84
N ASP A 396 40.33 -38.10 22.19
CA ASP A 396 39.77 -37.05 21.35
C ASP A 396 38.88 -37.62 20.18
N ALA A 397 39.12 -38.85 19.78
CA ALA A 397 38.32 -39.50 18.70
C ALA A 397 36.86 -39.71 19.13
N ASN A 398 36.58 -39.85 20.39
CA ASN A 398 35.23 -40.10 20.92
C ASN A 398 34.37 -38.81 21.02
N GLY A 399 34.97 -37.63 20.87
CA GLY A 399 34.29 -36.35 20.87
C GLY A 399 33.53 -36.00 22.15
N PHE A 400 33.84 -36.68 23.28
CA PHE A 400 33.18 -36.51 24.57
C PHE A 400 33.34 -35.08 25.13
N THR A 401 34.49 -34.47 24.88
CA THR A 401 34.81 -33.11 25.27
C THR A 401 33.89 -32.03 24.72
N LYS A 402 33.12 -32.34 23.65
CA LYS A 402 32.12 -31.45 23.10
C LYS A 402 30.86 -31.29 23.97
N TYR A 403 30.64 -32.25 24.86
CA TYR A 403 29.44 -32.32 25.72
C TYR A 403 29.73 -32.01 27.18
N THR A 404 31.00 -31.75 27.54
CA THR A 404 31.43 -31.43 28.90
C THR A 404 32.13 -30.09 28.94
N SER A 405 31.81 -29.29 29.95
CA SER A 405 32.48 -27.99 30.17
C SER A 405 33.79 -28.12 30.92
N ASP A 406 33.86 -29.08 31.87
CA ASP A 406 35.06 -29.41 32.63
C ASP A 406 34.99 -30.85 33.16
N ILE A 407 36.11 -31.48 33.36
CA ILE A 407 36.24 -32.83 33.91
C ILE A 407 37.28 -32.80 35.04
N THR A 408 36.77 -33.07 36.23
CA THR A 408 37.65 -33.11 37.45
C THR A 408 37.78 -34.52 37.94
N TYR A 409 39.00 -34.99 38.13
CA TYR A 409 39.33 -36.29 38.73
C TYR A 409 39.65 -36.11 40.21
N THR A 410 38.94 -36.85 41.06
CA THR A 410 39.16 -36.88 42.50
C THR A 410 39.70 -38.25 42.89
N TYR A 411 40.84 -38.30 43.54
CA TYR A 411 41.45 -39.51 44.03
C TYR A 411 41.35 -39.56 45.55
N ASP A 412 40.70 -40.60 46.07
CA ASP A 412 40.61 -40.86 47.51
C ASP A 412 41.91 -41.48 47.99
N THR A 413 42.86 -40.63 48.29
CA THR A 413 44.19 -41.08 48.78
C THR A 413 44.22 -40.83 50.28
N PRO A 414 44.20 -41.88 51.10
CA PRO A 414 44.30 -41.70 52.53
C PRO A 414 45.64 -41.14 52.90
N LEU A 415 45.67 -39.97 53.52
CA LEU A 415 46.89 -39.36 54.10
C LEU A 415 47.00 -39.72 55.55
N TYR A 416 47.97 -40.56 55.87
CA TYR A 416 48.23 -40.92 57.25
C TYR A 416 49.37 -40.00 57.81
N VAL A 417 49.06 -39.22 58.83
CA VAL A 417 50.02 -38.33 59.48
C VAL A 417 50.34 -38.93 60.83
N PHE A 418 51.62 -39.18 61.03
CA PHE A 418 52.12 -39.76 62.27
C PHE A 418 53.05 -38.78 63.04
N ASN A 419 52.92 -38.74 64.36
CA ASN A 419 53.78 -37.96 65.23
C ASN A 419 54.71 -38.92 65.95
N GLU A 420 56.05 -38.68 65.87
CA GLU A 420 57.08 -39.46 66.56
C GLU A 420 57.13 -39.17 68.03
N ASN A 421 56.63 -38.07 68.49
CA ASN A 421 56.74 -37.62 69.91
C ASN A 421 55.38 -37.72 70.63
N SER A 422 54.76 -38.89 70.62
CA SER A 422 53.53 -39.11 71.40
C SER A 422 53.90 -39.20 72.92
N ALA A 423 52.97 -38.82 73.80
CA ALA A 423 53.08 -38.84 75.23
C ALA A 423 53.48 -40.20 75.81
N ASN A 424 53.34 -41.29 75.02
CA ASN A 424 53.65 -42.68 75.42
C ASN A 424 54.94 -43.22 74.81
N GLY A 425 55.80 -42.37 74.22
CA GLY A 425 57.09 -42.72 73.69
C GLY A 425 57.08 -43.56 72.37
N GLY A 426 56.01 -43.63 71.69
CA GLY A 426 55.82 -44.32 70.39
C GLY A 426 55.32 -43.41 69.31
N VAL A 427 55.33 -43.92 68.05
CA VAL A 427 54.73 -43.23 66.92
C VAL A 427 53.19 -43.34 67.00
N ALA A 428 52.49 -42.22 67.05
CA ALA A 428 51.00 -42.18 67.06
C ALA A 428 50.44 -41.51 65.80
N GLN A 429 49.43 -42.04 65.26
CA GLN A 429 48.73 -41.43 64.14
C GLN A 429 47.94 -40.20 64.63
N VAL A 430 48.16 -39.06 63.96
CA VAL A 430 47.59 -37.77 64.40
C VAL A 430 46.24 -37.51 63.71
N ASN A 431 46.00 -38.12 62.55
CA ASN A 431 44.72 -38.04 61.80
C ASN A 431 44.09 -39.44 61.74
N PRO A 432 43.50 -39.96 62.84
CA PRO A 432 42.78 -41.24 62.78
C PRO A 432 41.67 -41.18 61.77
N SER A 433 41.34 -42.32 61.09
CA SER A 433 40.24 -42.42 60.16
C SER A 433 38.93 -42.02 60.89
N THR A 434 38.22 -41.08 60.32
CA THR A 434 36.88 -40.61 60.79
C THR A 434 35.73 -41.48 60.32
N THR A 435 36.02 -42.55 59.55
CA THR A 435 35.02 -43.38 58.92
C THR A 435 33.91 -43.92 59.86
N MET A 436 34.30 -44.26 61.11
CA MET A 436 33.37 -44.70 62.13
C MET A 436 32.52 -43.55 62.68
N THR A 437 33.16 -42.39 62.85
CA THR A 437 32.46 -41.19 63.33
C THR A 437 31.53 -40.61 62.28
N ASP A 438 31.84 -40.74 60.95
CA ASP A 438 31.01 -40.33 59.85
C ASP A 438 29.78 -41.27 59.65
N MET A 439 29.88 -42.52 60.17
CA MET A 439 28.77 -43.47 60.23
C MET A 439 27.91 -43.34 61.50
N GLY A 440 28.24 -42.42 62.41
CA GLY A 440 27.44 -42.16 63.60
C GLY A 440 27.67 -43.15 64.74
N PHE A 441 28.79 -43.87 64.75
CA PHE A 441 29.24 -44.76 65.86
C PHE A 441 30.34 -44.14 66.68
#